data_da1f15053b2d1602fe6ea8ae8a71befd
#
_entry.id   da1f15053b2d1602fe6ea8ae8a71befd
#
_cell.length_a   1.000
_cell.length_b   1.000
_cell.length_c   1.000
_cell.angle_alpha   90.00
_cell.angle_beta   90.00
_cell.angle_gamma   90.00
#
_symmetry.space_group_name_H-M   'P 1'
#
loop_
_entity.id
_entity.type
_entity.pdbx_description
1 polymer ?
#
loop_
_entity_poly.entity_id
_entity_poly.type
_entity_poly.pdbx_seq_one_letter_code
_entity_poly.pdbx_strand_id
1 'polypeptide(L)'
;MHPTLNIAVKAARRAGSIITRASEDIGSLTVNDKSYNDFVTEVDLASEKEIIRVLKASYPDHAFLGEETGLSHQADNIWIIDPLDGTTNFLHGFPQYCISIALEEKGEITQAVIYDPNRNDLFTATKGQGAYLNQRRMRVSNKSKLKESILGTGFPFRDFQHLPVYLKIFEEV
;
A
#
# COMPACT_ATOMS: atom_id res chain seq x y z
N MET A 1 9.48 -10.74 15.53
CA MET A 1 9.24 -10.24 14.16
C MET A 1 10.45 -10.60 13.31
N HIS A 2 10.25 -11.02 12.06
CA HIS A 2 11.35 -11.38 11.15
C HIS A 2 12.26 -10.15 10.92
N PRO A 3 13.61 -10.30 10.85
CA PRO A 3 14.51 -9.14 10.68
C PRO A 3 14.16 -8.29 9.45
N THR A 4 13.88 -8.94 8.33
CA THR A 4 13.49 -8.27 7.07
C THR A 4 12.21 -7.46 7.24
N LEU A 5 11.21 -8.02 7.93
CA LEU A 5 9.95 -7.33 8.22
C LEU A 5 10.17 -6.08 9.10
N ASN A 6 11.12 -6.11 10.05
CA ASN A 6 11.46 -4.95 10.88
C ASN A 6 12.00 -3.79 10.03
N ILE A 7 12.80 -4.07 9.01
CA ILE A 7 13.33 -3.04 8.11
C ILE A 7 12.21 -2.46 7.25
N ALA A 8 11.31 -3.30 6.73
CA ALA A 8 10.14 -2.83 5.98
C ALA A 8 9.22 -1.96 6.85
N VAL A 9 8.96 -2.34 8.09
CA VAL A 9 8.21 -1.51 9.06
C VAL A 9 8.88 -0.17 9.30
N LYS A 10 10.22 -0.15 9.45
CA LYS A 10 10.97 1.11 9.59
C LYS A 10 10.82 1.99 8.35
N ALA A 11 10.87 1.40 7.15
CA ALA A 11 10.68 2.11 5.88
C ALA A 11 9.28 2.72 5.80
N ALA A 12 8.23 1.91 6.05
CA ALA A 12 6.84 2.37 6.04
C ALA A 12 6.58 3.52 7.03
N ARG A 13 7.11 3.44 8.25
CA ARG A 13 6.95 4.53 9.25
C ARG A 13 7.64 5.83 8.83
N ARG A 14 8.79 5.76 8.16
CA ARG A 14 9.48 6.96 7.66
C ARG A 14 8.70 7.61 6.52
N ALA A 15 8.20 6.81 5.58
CA ALA A 15 7.31 7.32 4.52
C ALA A 15 6.02 7.90 5.13
N GLY A 16 5.40 7.22 6.09
CA GLY A 16 4.24 7.73 6.81
C GLY A 16 4.47 9.09 7.46
N SER A 17 5.66 9.35 8.00
CA SER A 17 5.99 10.67 8.53
C SER A 17 6.07 11.76 7.45
N ILE A 18 6.50 11.42 6.22
CA ILE A 18 6.49 12.34 5.07
C ILE A 18 5.04 12.66 4.70
N ILE A 19 4.20 11.63 4.55
CA ILE A 19 2.79 11.77 4.17
C ILE A 19 2.01 12.58 5.20
N THR A 20 2.16 12.26 6.50
CA THR A 20 1.47 12.98 7.58
C THR A 20 1.84 14.46 7.58
N ARG A 21 3.12 14.79 7.40
CA ARG A 21 3.56 16.17 7.33
C ARG A 21 2.99 16.90 6.12
N ALA A 22 2.96 16.25 4.96
CA ALA A 22 2.41 16.82 3.74
C ALA A 22 0.88 17.01 3.83
N SER A 23 0.17 16.17 4.58
CA SER A 23 -1.27 16.28 4.79
C SER A 23 -1.70 17.54 5.57
N GLU A 24 -0.75 18.22 6.25
CA GLU A 24 -1.02 19.49 6.96
C GLU A 24 -1.23 20.67 6.00
N ASP A 25 -0.69 20.59 4.75
CA ASP A 25 -0.83 21.65 3.73
C ASP A 25 -0.93 21.05 2.31
N ILE A 26 -2.00 20.32 2.07
CA ILE A 26 -2.27 19.68 0.77
C ILE A 26 -2.36 20.70 -0.37
N GLY A 27 -2.87 21.91 -0.08
CA GLY A 27 -3.06 22.95 -1.09
C GLY A 27 -1.75 23.49 -1.71
N SER A 28 -0.60 23.26 -1.07
CA SER A 28 0.72 23.68 -1.56
C SER A 28 1.42 22.62 -2.44
N LEU A 29 0.84 21.40 -2.55
CA LEU A 29 1.50 20.29 -3.22
C LEU A 29 1.46 20.41 -4.75
N THR A 30 2.54 20.00 -5.39
CA THR A 30 2.59 19.81 -6.84
C THR A 30 1.93 18.50 -7.21
N VAL A 31 0.87 18.57 -8.03
CA VAL A 31 0.11 17.42 -8.51
C VAL A 31 0.33 17.26 -10.01
N ASN A 32 0.62 16.05 -10.44
CA ASN A 32 0.72 15.70 -11.85
C ASN A 32 -0.29 14.61 -12.19
N ASP A 33 -0.93 14.72 -13.35
CA ASP A 33 -1.83 13.69 -13.87
C ASP A 33 -1.01 12.58 -14.54
N LYS A 34 -1.15 11.35 -14.11
CA LYS A 34 -0.61 10.16 -14.82
C LYS A 34 -1.51 9.77 -15.98
N SER A 35 -2.83 9.77 -15.72
CA SER A 35 -3.89 9.46 -16.68
C SER A 35 -5.23 10.03 -16.18
N TYR A 36 -6.35 9.74 -16.87
CA TYR A 36 -7.68 10.17 -16.42
C TYR A 36 -7.98 9.67 -14.99
N ASN A 37 -8.17 10.62 -14.06
CA ASN A 37 -8.38 10.35 -12.62
C ASN A 37 -7.26 9.52 -11.95
N ASP A 38 -6.02 9.67 -12.42
CA ASP A 38 -4.85 9.00 -11.86
C ASP A 38 -3.75 10.05 -11.60
N PHE A 39 -3.45 10.28 -10.33
CA PHE A 39 -2.62 11.38 -9.87
C PHE A 39 -1.34 10.86 -9.23
N VAL A 40 -0.28 11.63 -9.35
CA VAL A 40 0.94 11.47 -8.57
C VAL A 40 1.33 12.82 -7.99
N THR A 41 1.82 12.80 -6.78
CA THR A 41 2.31 13.98 -6.10
C THR A 41 3.80 13.87 -5.79
N GLU A 42 4.42 14.99 -5.47
CA GLU A 42 5.78 15.00 -4.94
C GLU A 42 5.90 14.16 -3.65
N VAL A 43 4.78 13.94 -2.93
CA VAL A 43 4.71 13.12 -1.71
C VAL A 43 4.90 11.64 -2.02
N ASP A 44 4.26 11.13 -3.10
CA ASP A 44 4.43 9.75 -3.58
C ASP A 44 5.90 9.49 -3.90
N LEU A 45 6.50 10.36 -4.71
CA LEU A 45 7.91 10.25 -5.10
C LEU A 45 8.87 10.35 -3.91
N ALA A 46 8.62 11.27 -2.97
CA ALA A 46 9.44 11.42 -1.78
C ALA A 46 9.32 10.20 -0.85
N SER A 47 8.12 9.68 -0.70
CA SER A 47 7.82 8.49 0.10
C SER A 47 8.48 7.24 -0.48
N GLU A 48 8.34 7.01 -1.79
CA GLU A 48 8.99 5.88 -2.47
C GLU A 48 10.52 5.94 -2.35
N LYS A 49 11.10 7.10 -2.60
CA LYS A 49 12.54 7.33 -2.46
C LYS A 49 13.05 7.01 -1.05
N GLU A 50 12.31 7.44 -0.02
CA GLU A 50 12.69 7.16 1.37
C GLU A 50 12.55 5.67 1.72
N ILE A 51 11.50 4.99 1.25
CA ILE A 51 11.32 3.55 1.40
C ILE A 51 12.50 2.81 0.79
N ILE A 52 12.81 3.08 -0.48
CA ILE A 52 13.93 2.45 -1.21
C ILE A 52 15.24 2.73 -0.49
N ARG A 53 15.49 3.97 -0.03
CA ARG A 53 16.70 4.32 0.71
C ARG A 53 16.89 3.45 1.96
N VAL A 54 15.82 3.26 2.74
CA VAL A 54 15.87 2.46 3.99
C VAL A 54 16.10 0.98 3.68
N LEU A 55 15.39 0.43 2.70
CA LEU A 55 15.49 -0.97 2.31
C LEU A 55 16.88 -1.28 1.72
N LYS A 56 17.36 -0.44 0.78
CA LYS A 56 18.65 -0.60 0.10
C LYS A 56 19.84 -0.54 1.05
N ALA A 57 19.75 0.25 2.11
CA ALA A 57 20.81 0.31 3.13
C ALA A 57 21.03 -1.02 3.86
N SER A 58 19.99 -1.87 3.94
CA SER A 58 20.08 -3.19 4.58
C SER A 58 20.16 -4.34 3.58
N TYR A 59 19.64 -4.14 2.37
CA TYR A 59 19.53 -5.14 1.30
C TYR A 59 19.97 -4.54 -0.04
N PRO A 60 21.27 -4.24 -0.23
CA PRO A 60 21.78 -3.54 -1.42
C PRO A 60 21.60 -4.34 -2.72
N ASP A 61 21.56 -5.67 -2.63
CA ASP A 61 21.47 -6.58 -3.78
C ASP A 61 20.02 -6.94 -4.18
N HIS A 62 19.02 -6.48 -3.40
CA HIS A 62 17.61 -6.66 -3.75
C HIS A 62 17.20 -5.66 -4.83
N ALA A 63 16.27 -6.07 -5.70
CA ALA A 63 15.58 -5.18 -6.62
C ALA A 63 14.42 -4.45 -5.94
N PHE A 64 13.98 -3.36 -6.58
CA PHE A 64 12.86 -2.53 -6.13
C PHE A 64 11.90 -2.34 -7.31
N LEU A 65 10.64 -2.68 -7.11
CA LEU A 65 9.53 -2.40 -8.01
C LEU A 65 8.65 -1.36 -7.34
N GLY A 66 8.89 -0.10 -7.66
CA GLY A 66 8.10 1.02 -7.18
C GLY A 66 6.95 1.33 -8.14
N GLU A 67 5.86 1.87 -7.63
CA GLU A 67 4.74 2.35 -8.45
C GLU A 67 5.20 3.50 -9.34
N GLU A 68 6.03 4.40 -8.82
CA GLU A 68 6.47 5.61 -9.51
C GLU A 68 7.71 5.38 -10.38
N THR A 69 8.64 4.55 -9.93
CA THR A 69 9.93 4.36 -10.61
C THR A 69 10.03 3.07 -11.42
N GLY A 70 9.07 2.16 -11.26
CA GLY A 70 9.11 0.85 -11.92
C GLY A 70 10.19 -0.07 -11.36
N LEU A 71 10.55 -1.10 -12.12
CA LEU A 71 11.53 -2.11 -11.71
C LEU A 71 12.97 -1.59 -11.89
N SER A 72 13.74 -1.60 -10.81
CA SER A 72 15.14 -1.12 -10.83
C SER A 72 16.09 -2.06 -11.62
N HIS A 73 15.97 -3.37 -11.44
CA HIS A 73 16.72 -4.43 -12.12
C HIS A 73 16.10 -5.80 -11.84
N GLN A 74 16.56 -6.85 -12.52
CA GLN A 74 16.13 -8.22 -12.26
C GLN A 74 16.91 -8.82 -11.10
N ALA A 75 16.21 -9.44 -10.14
CA ALA A 75 16.79 -10.16 -9.01
C ALA A 75 15.81 -11.22 -8.49
N ASP A 76 16.30 -12.19 -7.72
CA ASP A 76 15.47 -13.20 -7.06
C ASP A 76 14.65 -12.62 -5.90
N ASN A 77 15.09 -11.48 -5.34
CA ASN A 77 14.46 -10.80 -4.22
C ASN A 77 14.05 -9.40 -4.66
N ILE A 78 12.75 -9.13 -4.67
CA ILE A 78 12.17 -7.88 -5.17
C ILE A 78 11.28 -7.26 -4.10
N TRP A 79 11.56 -6.02 -3.73
CA TRP A 79 10.66 -5.21 -2.93
C TRP A 79 9.62 -4.56 -3.83
N ILE A 80 8.35 -4.84 -3.58
CA ILE A 80 7.20 -4.25 -4.28
C ILE A 80 6.65 -3.15 -3.38
N ILE A 81 6.55 -1.93 -3.91
CA ILE A 81 6.31 -0.73 -3.13
C ILE A 81 5.20 0.09 -3.77
N ASP A 82 4.14 0.33 -3.02
CA ASP A 82 3.17 1.39 -3.25
C ASP A 82 3.34 2.42 -2.12
N PRO A 83 3.89 3.60 -2.45
CA PRO A 83 4.28 4.59 -1.45
C PRO A 83 3.09 5.33 -0.84
N LEU A 84 1.97 5.45 -1.55
CA LEU A 84 0.76 6.14 -1.11
C LEU A 84 -0.49 5.59 -1.83
N ASP A 85 -0.89 4.36 -1.46
CA ASP A 85 -2.16 3.79 -1.92
C ASP A 85 -3.32 4.66 -1.44
N GLY A 86 -4.07 5.22 -2.39
CA GLY A 86 -5.15 6.16 -2.14
C GLY A 86 -4.76 7.63 -2.35
N THR A 87 -3.88 7.95 -3.30
CA THR A 87 -3.44 9.32 -3.65
C THR A 87 -4.63 10.27 -3.86
N THR A 88 -5.68 9.81 -4.54
CA THR A 88 -6.91 10.59 -4.73
C THR A 88 -7.56 10.97 -3.39
N ASN A 89 -7.65 10.03 -2.44
CA ASN A 89 -8.18 10.29 -1.11
C ASN A 89 -7.30 11.30 -0.36
N PHE A 90 -5.99 11.11 -0.43
CA PHE A 90 -5.02 12.02 0.18
C PHE A 90 -5.20 13.45 -0.34
N LEU A 91 -5.27 13.66 -1.66
CA LEU A 91 -5.45 14.96 -2.30
C LEU A 91 -6.75 15.67 -1.90
N HIS A 92 -7.79 14.91 -1.58
CA HIS A 92 -9.08 15.45 -1.14
C HIS A 92 -9.20 15.57 0.39
N GLY A 93 -8.10 15.34 1.14
CA GLY A 93 -8.14 15.38 2.60
C GLY A 93 -8.96 14.25 3.23
N PHE A 94 -9.28 13.20 2.46
CA PHE A 94 -10.00 12.04 2.97
C PHE A 94 -9.01 11.03 3.57
N PRO A 95 -9.04 10.80 4.91
CA PRO A 95 -7.98 10.06 5.62
C PRO A 95 -8.11 8.54 5.44
N GLN A 96 -8.12 8.07 4.22
CA GLN A 96 -8.20 6.66 3.82
C GLN A 96 -7.16 6.38 2.75
N TYR A 97 -5.93 6.23 3.18
CA TYR A 97 -4.75 5.91 2.38
C TYR A 97 -3.72 5.17 3.24
N CYS A 98 -2.84 4.44 2.59
CA CYS A 98 -1.82 3.66 3.28
C CYS A 98 -0.51 3.56 2.47
N ILE A 99 0.50 2.98 3.08
CA ILE A 99 1.74 2.56 2.45
C ILE A 99 1.71 1.04 2.38
N SER A 100 2.01 0.47 1.21
CA SER A 100 2.11 -0.97 1.02
C SER A 100 3.53 -1.37 0.59
N ILE A 101 4.13 -2.33 1.31
CA ILE A 101 5.47 -2.86 1.02
C ILE A 101 5.42 -4.37 1.13
N ALA A 102 5.84 -5.07 0.07
CA ALA A 102 5.98 -6.52 0.09
C ALA A 102 7.39 -6.93 -0.35
N LEU A 103 7.85 -8.08 0.15
CA LEU A 103 9.05 -8.74 -0.35
C LEU A 103 8.64 -10.01 -1.08
N GLU A 104 8.97 -10.06 -2.36
CA GLU A 104 8.96 -11.27 -3.18
C GLU A 104 10.34 -11.92 -3.15
N GLU A 105 10.38 -13.21 -2.84
CA GLU A 105 11.58 -14.04 -2.88
C GLU A 105 11.32 -15.22 -3.81
N LYS A 106 12.03 -15.28 -4.93
CA LYS A 106 11.90 -16.34 -5.97
C LYS A 106 10.45 -16.52 -6.46
N GLY A 107 9.74 -15.43 -6.70
CA GLY A 107 8.36 -15.44 -7.20
C GLY A 107 7.29 -15.67 -6.14
N GLU A 108 7.63 -15.66 -4.85
CA GLU A 108 6.67 -15.81 -3.76
C GLU A 108 6.73 -14.64 -2.78
N ILE A 109 5.58 -14.07 -2.41
CA ILE A 109 5.50 -13.03 -1.37
C ILE A 109 5.75 -13.68 0.00
N THR A 110 6.79 -13.24 0.68
CA THR A 110 7.24 -13.79 1.97
C THR A 110 7.02 -12.84 3.14
N GLN A 111 7.10 -11.53 2.91
CA GLN A 111 6.88 -10.50 3.90
C GLN A 111 5.92 -9.44 3.34
N ALA A 112 5.06 -8.89 4.19
CA ALA A 112 4.18 -7.79 3.82
C ALA A 112 3.99 -6.82 4.99
N VAL A 113 3.93 -5.53 4.66
CA VAL A 113 3.61 -4.43 5.56
C VAL A 113 2.59 -3.55 4.87
N ILE A 114 1.49 -3.22 5.57
CA ILE A 114 0.60 -2.11 5.21
C ILE A 114 0.56 -1.19 6.43
N TYR A 115 0.78 0.09 6.21
CA TYR A 115 0.79 1.09 7.28
C TYR A 115 -0.16 2.25 6.97
N ASP A 116 -1.19 2.40 7.78
CA ASP A 116 -2.08 3.56 7.80
C ASP A 116 -1.48 4.64 8.72
N PRO A 117 -0.94 5.74 8.19
CA PRO A 117 -0.32 6.77 8.99
C PRO A 117 -1.33 7.62 9.78
N ASN A 118 -2.61 7.69 9.35
CA ASN A 118 -3.64 8.49 10.03
C ASN A 118 -4.07 7.86 11.34
N ARG A 119 -4.24 6.51 11.34
CA ARG A 119 -4.62 5.73 12.53
C ARG A 119 -3.45 5.16 13.27
N ASN A 120 -2.23 5.24 12.70
CA ASN A 120 -1.04 4.54 13.16
C ASN A 120 -1.27 3.01 13.23
N ASP A 121 -2.08 2.48 12.32
CA ASP A 121 -2.36 1.06 12.22
C ASP A 121 -1.33 0.36 11.34
N LEU A 122 -0.66 -0.62 11.92
CA LEU A 122 0.40 -1.38 11.28
C LEU A 122 -0.03 -2.84 11.07
N PHE A 123 -0.31 -3.19 9.83
CA PHE A 123 -0.55 -4.56 9.41
C PHE A 123 0.75 -5.19 8.95
N THR A 124 1.04 -6.38 9.42
CA THR A 124 2.26 -7.13 9.05
C THR A 124 1.94 -8.59 8.82
N ALA A 125 2.64 -9.20 7.87
CA ALA A 125 2.56 -10.64 7.65
C ALA A 125 3.92 -11.22 7.27
N THR A 126 4.16 -12.44 7.73
CA THR A 126 5.27 -13.29 7.27
C THR A 126 4.67 -14.62 6.82
N LYS A 127 5.06 -15.09 5.62
CA LYS A 127 4.59 -16.37 5.07
C LYS A 127 4.78 -17.50 6.09
N GLY A 128 3.70 -18.25 6.35
CA GLY A 128 3.67 -19.33 7.33
C GLY A 128 3.58 -18.91 8.81
N GLN A 129 3.70 -17.62 9.15
CA GLN A 129 3.62 -17.14 10.53
C GLN A 129 2.32 -16.37 10.84
N GLY A 130 1.51 -16.10 9.82
CA GLY A 130 0.23 -15.38 9.92
C GLY A 130 0.37 -13.87 9.84
N ALA A 131 -0.76 -13.17 10.01
CA ALA A 131 -0.89 -11.73 9.91
C ALA A 131 -1.21 -11.10 11.28
N TYR A 132 -0.78 -9.85 11.44
CA TYR A 132 -0.90 -9.10 12.68
C TYR A 132 -1.33 -7.66 12.41
N LEU A 133 -2.16 -7.10 13.28
CA LEU A 133 -2.47 -5.68 13.37
C LEU A 133 -1.93 -5.17 14.71
N ASN A 134 -1.03 -4.20 14.69
CA ASN A 134 -0.43 -3.61 15.90
C ASN A 134 0.06 -4.70 16.89
N GLN A 135 0.76 -5.72 16.36
CA GLN A 135 1.28 -6.88 17.09
C GLN A 135 0.22 -7.88 17.58
N ARG A 136 -1.07 -7.62 17.38
CA ARG A 136 -2.14 -8.59 17.69
C ARG A 136 -2.40 -9.47 16.48
N ARG A 137 -2.37 -10.79 16.69
CA ARG A 137 -2.61 -11.75 15.63
C ARG A 137 -4.03 -11.62 15.07
N MET A 138 -4.12 -11.46 13.75
CA MET A 138 -5.39 -11.42 13.03
C MET A 138 -5.90 -12.83 12.76
N ARG A 139 -7.23 -12.97 12.71
CA ARG A 139 -7.94 -14.19 12.35
C ARG A 139 -9.11 -13.81 11.47
N VAL A 140 -9.45 -14.67 10.52
CA VAL A 140 -10.71 -14.56 9.80
C VAL A 140 -11.88 -14.73 10.77
N SER A 141 -13.00 -14.08 10.48
CA SER A 141 -14.22 -14.24 11.28
C SER A 141 -14.82 -15.65 11.08
N ASN A 142 -15.65 -16.08 12.03
CA ASN A 142 -16.40 -17.33 11.91
C ASN A 142 -17.72 -17.17 11.11
N LYS A 143 -17.95 -15.98 10.53
CA LYS A 143 -19.14 -15.71 9.71
C LYS A 143 -19.01 -16.45 8.39
N SER A 144 -20.03 -17.24 8.04
CA SER A 144 -20.05 -18.07 6.83
C SER A 144 -21.12 -17.66 5.83
N LYS A 145 -21.97 -16.71 6.20
CA LYS A 145 -23.09 -16.24 5.36
C LYS A 145 -22.86 -14.80 4.94
N LEU A 146 -23.15 -14.49 3.68
CA LEU A 146 -23.01 -13.15 3.12
C LEU A 146 -23.80 -12.11 3.92
N LYS A 147 -25.04 -12.42 4.30
CA LYS A 147 -25.90 -11.56 5.12
C LYS A 147 -25.34 -11.15 6.50
N GLU A 148 -24.27 -11.80 6.96
CA GLU A 148 -23.60 -11.50 8.22
C GLU A 148 -22.31 -10.72 8.01
N SER A 149 -21.99 -10.38 6.76
CA SER A 149 -20.74 -9.75 6.35
C SER A 149 -20.93 -8.26 6.09
N ILE A 150 -19.85 -7.50 6.22
CA ILE A 150 -19.74 -6.15 5.69
C ILE A 150 -18.87 -6.25 4.44
N LEU A 151 -19.35 -5.71 3.33
CA LEU A 151 -18.65 -5.73 2.05
C LEU A 151 -18.13 -4.34 1.74
N GLY A 152 -16.85 -4.26 1.37
CA GLY A 152 -16.24 -3.10 0.76
C GLY A 152 -16.12 -3.31 -0.74
N THR A 153 -16.43 -2.30 -1.53
CA THR A 153 -16.27 -2.37 -2.99
C THR A 153 -15.77 -1.04 -3.54
N GLY A 154 -15.09 -1.09 -4.69
CA GLY A 154 -14.73 0.07 -5.49
C GLY A 154 -15.66 0.21 -6.69
N PHE A 155 -16.04 1.45 -7.03
CA PHE A 155 -16.80 1.74 -8.24
C PHE A 155 -15.85 1.81 -9.46
N PRO A 156 -16.16 1.19 -10.62
CA PRO A 156 -15.29 1.19 -11.81
C PRO A 156 -15.33 2.54 -12.56
N PHE A 157 -14.81 3.60 -11.94
CA PHE A 157 -14.89 4.97 -12.46
C PHE A 157 -13.85 5.30 -13.53
N ARG A 158 -12.79 4.51 -13.66
CA ARG A 158 -11.75 4.70 -14.69
C ARG A 158 -12.13 4.06 -16.03
N ASP A 159 -12.81 2.92 -15.99
CA ASP A 159 -13.23 2.16 -17.17
C ASP A 159 -14.66 1.64 -17.00
N PHE A 160 -15.58 2.29 -17.69
CA PHE A 160 -17.00 1.97 -17.63
C PHE A 160 -17.42 0.72 -18.43
N GLN A 161 -16.51 0.09 -19.19
CA GLN A 161 -16.85 -1.14 -19.93
C GLN A 161 -17.31 -2.27 -19.00
N HIS A 162 -16.83 -2.30 -17.76
CA HIS A 162 -17.18 -3.30 -16.75
C HIS A 162 -18.38 -2.90 -15.88
N LEU A 163 -18.92 -1.70 -16.04
CA LEU A 163 -20.03 -1.19 -15.23
C LEU A 163 -21.28 -2.07 -15.29
N PRO A 164 -21.72 -2.59 -16.46
CA PRO A 164 -22.91 -3.45 -16.51
C PRO A 164 -22.76 -4.75 -15.72
N VAL A 165 -21.56 -5.34 -15.71
CA VAL A 165 -21.25 -6.54 -14.92
C VAL A 165 -21.18 -6.20 -13.44
N TYR A 166 -20.52 -5.11 -13.09
CA TYR A 166 -20.43 -4.62 -11.71
C TYR A 166 -21.83 -4.39 -11.10
N LEU A 167 -22.74 -3.70 -11.82
CA LEU A 167 -24.09 -3.43 -11.35
C LEU A 167 -24.92 -4.70 -11.12
N LYS A 168 -24.78 -5.70 -11.99
CA LYS A 168 -25.44 -7.00 -11.79
C LYS A 168 -24.93 -7.71 -10.51
N ILE A 169 -23.62 -7.73 -10.29
CA ILE A 169 -23.04 -8.30 -9.06
C ILE A 169 -23.53 -7.53 -7.84
N PHE A 170 -23.57 -6.20 -7.92
CA PHE A 170 -24.02 -5.35 -6.82
C PHE A 170 -25.49 -5.54 -6.48
N GLU A 171 -26.35 -5.84 -7.46
CA GLU A 171 -27.77 -6.13 -7.28
C GLU A 171 -28.01 -7.49 -6.58
N GLU A 172 -27.14 -8.47 -6.84
CA GLU A 172 -27.26 -9.83 -6.31
C GLU A 172 -26.68 -10.01 -4.89
N VAL A 173 -25.90 -9.04 -4.41
CA VAL A 173 -25.21 -9.08 -3.11
C VAL A 173 -25.92 -8.22 -2.07
#